data_9f2b140546d72115c00440c3d804ae6c
#
_entry.id   9f2b140546d72115c00440c3d804ae6c
#
_cell.length_a   1.000
_cell.length_b   1.000
_cell.length_c   1.000
_cell.angle_alpha   90.00
_cell.angle_beta   90.00
_cell.angle_gamma   90.00
#
_symmetry.space_group_name_H-M   'P 1'
#
loop_
_entity.id
_entity.type
_entity.pdbx_description
1 polymer ?
#
loop_
_entity_poly.entity_id
_entity_poly.type
_entity_poly.pdbx_seq_one_letter_code
_entity_poly.pdbx_strand_id
1 'polypeptide(L)'
;MTRLRSFAAALLVIAAVAVTVRAQSLPRLTAPVNDFAHLIDSESARELDRRIRALEAKTKDAVVVATVDTIGSAGSIEDYAVKLFEQAGIGQKANDNGLLIVVAKSEKKVRIEVGYGLEEFITDGFAGDVIRRQFLPAFRQNEYGAGLLAGTTVIINRIAEKRGVTLDDVPKAASSKDEGRGSRFGILPFILLIVFFLVISRTRRHSRFGGPRFPWGGFGGPFGGFGGGFGGRGGGFGGGGFGGGFGGGGGGFGGFGGGRSGGGGASGGW
;
A
#
# COMPACT_ATOMS: atom_id res chain seq x y z
N MET A 1 -35.07 -51.79 1.11
CA MET A 1 -33.74 -51.66 1.75
C MET A 1 -32.68 -50.98 0.88
N THR A 2 -32.72 -51.11 -0.43
CA THR A 2 -31.77 -50.49 -1.38
C THR A 2 -31.79 -48.94 -1.40
N ARG A 3 -32.97 -48.32 -1.35
CA ARG A 3 -33.12 -46.84 -1.38
C ARG A 3 -32.55 -46.15 -0.14
N LEU A 4 -32.66 -46.79 1.04
CA LEU A 4 -32.11 -46.22 2.28
C LEU A 4 -30.58 -46.23 2.27
N ARG A 5 -29.95 -47.25 1.69
CA ARG A 5 -28.48 -47.33 1.52
C ARG A 5 -27.96 -46.29 0.53
N SER A 6 -28.71 -45.98 -0.52
CA SER A 6 -28.34 -44.92 -1.48
C SER A 6 -28.43 -43.51 -0.87
N PHE A 7 -29.44 -43.25 -0.04
CA PHE A 7 -29.53 -41.96 0.71
C PHE A 7 -28.40 -41.79 1.72
N ALA A 8 -28.06 -42.87 2.44
CA ALA A 8 -26.95 -42.82 3.39
C ALA A 8 -25.60 -42.58 2.71
N ALA A 9 -25.36 -43.21 1.55
CA ALA A 9 -24.15 -42.99 0.77
C ALA A 9 -24.06 -41.56 0.20
N ALA A 10 -25.17 -40.98 -0.29
CA ALA A 10 -25.21 -39.60 -0.76
C ALA A 10 -24.96 -38.60 0.35
N LEU A 11 -25.48 -38.82 1.55
CA LEU A 11 -25.27 -37.98 2.72
C LEU A 11 -23.82 -38.03 3.18
N LEU A 12 -23.16 -39.17 3.09
CA LEU A 12 -21.76 -39.36 3.44
C LEU A 12 -20.82 -38.68 2.44
N VAL A 13 -21.17 -38.67 1.16
CA VAL A 13 -20.40 -37.92 0.13
C VAL A 13 -20.55 -36.42 0.31
N ILE A 14 -21.76 -35.94 0.64
CA ILE A 14 -21.98 -34.49 0.92
C ILE A 14 -21.23 -34.08 2.18
N ALA A 15 -21.21 -34.89 3.23
CA ALA A 15 -20.44 -34.64 4.44
C ALA A 15 -18.93 -34.64 4.20
N ALA A 16 -18.41 -35.48 3.29
CA ALA A 16 -17.00 -35.54 2.94
C ALA A 16 -16.55 -34.30 2.12
N VAL A 17 -17.42 -33.66 1.34
CA VAL A 17 -17.12 -32.44 0.57
C VAL A 17 -17.15 -31.19 1.45
N ALA A 18 -17.82 -31.21 2.61
CA ALA A 18 -17.94 -30.09 3.53
C ALA A 18 -16.66 -29.81 4.37
N VAL A 19 -15.59 -30.60 4.23
CA VAL A 19 -14.45 -30.60 5.17
C VAL A 19 -13.19 -29.93 4.61
N THR A 20 -13.21 -28.93 3.79
CA THR A 20 -11.94 -28.22 3.52
C THR A 20 -12.04 -26.75 3.14
N VAL A 21 -12.94 -26.00 3.71
CA VAL A 21 -12.71 -24.56 3.78
C VAL A 21 -11.90 -24.29 5.04
N ARG A 22 -10.60 -24.56 5.00
CA ARG A 22 -9.68 -23.99 5.97
C ARG A 22 -9.70 -22.50 5.73
N ALA A 23 -10.34 -21.74 6.62
CA ALA A 23 -10.07 -20.33 6.73
C ALA A 23 -8.56 -20.18 6.93
N GLN A 24 -7.86 -19.65 5.92
CA GLN A 24 -6.42 -19.47 6.00
C GLN A 24 -6.17 -18.39 7.05
N SER A 25 -5.76 -18.82 8.25
CA SER A 25 -5.39 -17.88 9.30
C SER A 25 -4.15 -17.09 8.84
N LEU A 26 -4.20 -15.79 9.07
CA LEU A 26 -3.02 -14.94 8.81
C LEU A 26 -1.82 -15.47 9.60
N PRO A 27 -0.61 -15.47 9.02
CA PRO A 27 0.59 -15.95 9.68
C PRO A 27 0.92 -15.06 10.88
N ARG A 28 1.51 -15.65 11.91
CA ARG A 28 1.97 -14.90 13.07
C ARG A 28 3.35 -14.33 12.81
N LEU A 29 3.45 -12.99 12.79
CA LEU A 29 4.73 -12.30 12.67
C LEU A 29 5.43 -12.29 14.05
N THR A 30 6.71 -12.64 14.09
CA THR A 30 7.48 -12.76 15.33
C THR A 30 8.84 -12.05 15.27
N ALA A 31 9.25 -11.62 14.09
CA ALA A 31 10.56 -11.03 13.84
C ALA A 31 10.44 -9.86 12.83
N PRO A 32 11.48 -9.02 12.68
CA PRO A 32 11.52 -8.02 11.63
C PRO A 32 11.38 -8.60 10.22
N VAL A 33 11.92 -9.79 10.00
CA VAL A 33 11.86 -10.50 8.72
C VAL A 33 11.17 -11.85 8.94
N ASN A 34 10.04 -12.05 8.24
CA ASN A 34 9.20 -13.25 8.32
C ASN A 34 9.06 -13.83 6.91
N ASP A 35 9.89 -14.77 6.55
CA ASP A 35 9.96 -15.35 5.20
C ASP A 35 9.20 -16.68 5.12
N PHE A 36 7.87 -16.63 5.03
CA PHE A 36 7.02 -17.82 4.94
C PHE A 36 7.02 -18.45 3.53
N ALA A 37 7.31 -17.66 2.50
CA ALA A 37 7.36 -18.14 1.12
C ALA A 37 8.75 -18.56 0.65
N HIS A 38 9.75 -18.54 1.56
CA HIS A 38 11.15 -18.89 1.27
C HIS A 38 11.71 -18.17 0.03
N LEU A 39 11.49 -16.84 -0.04
CA LEU A 39 11.92 -15.98 -1.13
C LEU A 39 13.23 -15.25 -0.84
N ILE A 40 13.62 -15.16 0.43
CA ILE A 40 14.75 -14.35 0.87
C ILE A 40 15.94 -15.27 1.17
N ASP A 41 17.05 -15.06 0.52
CA ASP A 41 18.28 -15.76 0.85
C ASP A 41 18.77 -15.40 2.26
N SER A 42 19.56 -16.28 2.85
CA SER A 42 19.98 -16.15 4.25
C SER A 42 20.86 -14.91 4.53
N GLU A 43 21.59 -14.42 3.53
CA GLU A 43 22.45 -13.24 3.66
C GLU A 43 21.57 -11.97 3.66
N SER A 44 20.68 -11.83 2.66
CA SER A 44 19.71 -10.74 2.60
C SER A 44 18.81 -10.69 3.83
N ALA A 45 18.36 -11.84 4.34
CA ALA A 45 17.52 -11.92 5.53
C ALA A 45 18.25 -11.39 6.79
N ARG A 46 19.50 -11.80 6.99
CA ARG A 46 20.31 -11.31 8.13
C ARG A 46 20.60 -9.81 8.04
N GLU A 47 20.90 -9.33 6.85
CA GLU A 47 21.21 -7.92 6.65
C GLU A 47 19.96 -7.04 6.79
N LEU A 48 18.79 -7.50 6.30
CA LEU A 48 17.50 -6.85 6.55
C LEU A 48 17.20 -6.76 8.04
N ASP A 49 17.29 -7.87 8.78
CA ASP A 49 17.05 -7.90 10.23
C ASP A 49 17.97 -6.92 10.96
N ARG A 50 19.25 -6.92 10.63
CA ARG A 50 20.25 -6.01 11.22
C ARG A 50 19.89 -4.54 11.00
N ARG A 51 19.56 -4.15 9.77
CA ARG A 51 19.21 -2.75 9.42
C ARG A 51 17.93 -2.30 10.07
N ILE A 52 16.92 -3.16 10.08
CA ILE A 52 15.63 -2.87 10.72
C ILE A 52 15.81 -2.65 12.22
N ARG A 53 16.56 -3.53 12.90
CA ARG A 53 16.86 -3.37 14.33
C ARG A 53 17.70 -2.15 14.64
N ALA A 54 18.63 -1.77 13.76
CA ALA A 54 19.39 -0.54 13.92
C ALA A 54 18.50 0.71 13.89
N LEU A 55 17.50 0.75 12.99
CA LEU A 55 16.50 1.80 12.96
C LEU A 55 15.67 1.81 14.25
N GLU A 56 15.10 0.66 14.62
CA GLU A 56 14.23 0.53 15.80
C GLU A 56 14.95 0.96 17.08
N ALA A 57 16.22 0.58 17.23
CA ALA A 57 17.00 0.96 18.41
C ALA A 57 17.15 2.49 18.58
N LYS A 58 17.27 3.22 17.46
CA LYS A 58 17.47 4.67 17.45
C LYS A 58 16.17 5.47 17.46
N THR A 59 15.13 4.99 16.75
CA THR A 59 13.89 5.77 16.50
C THR A 59 12.66 5.20 17.18
N LYS A 60 12.68 3.93 17.55
CA LYS A 60 11.51 3.15 18.02
C LYS A 60 10.47 2.92 16.91
N ASP A 61 10.75 3.30 15.67
CA ASP A 61 9.89 2.99 14.54
C ASP A 61 10.08 1.52 14.13
N ALA A 62 8.98 0.84 13.85
CA ALA A 62 8.97 -0.58 13.53
C ALA A 62 8.81 -0.81 12.03
N VAL A 63 9.76 -1.47 11.42
CA VAL A 63 9.64 -1.95 10.05
C VAL A 63 9.59 -3.47 10.07
N VAL A 64 8.65 -4.07 9.35
CA VAL A 64 8.48 -5.53 9.26
C VAL A 64 8.37 -5.94 7.80
N VAL A 65 9.06 -7.01 7.44
CA VAL A 65 8.97 -7.64 6.12
C VAL A 65 8.33 -9.01 6.29
N ALA A 66 7.32 -9.30 5.47
CA ALA A 66 6.66 -10.60 5.43
C ALA A 66 6.53 -11.08 3.97
N THR A 67 6.98 -12.30 3.69
CA THR A 67 6.67 -12.97 2.43
C THR A 67 5.66 -14.08 2.67
N VAL A 68 4.71 -14.24 1.77
CA VAL A 68 3.66 -15.28 1.85
C VAL A 68 3.49 -15.94 0.49
N ASP A 69 3.13 -17.23 0.48
CA ASP A 69 2.87 -17.94 -0.77
C ASP A 69 1.65 -17.37 -1.48
N THR A 70 0.58 -17.06 -0.75
CA THR A 70 -0.67 -16.51 -1.28
C THR A 70 -1.42 -15.71 -0.21
N ILE A 71 -2.20 -14.74 -0.64
CA ILE A 71 -3.13 -13.99 0.23
C ILE A 71 -4.44 -14.75 0.49
N GLY A 72 -4.63 -15.92 -0.14
CA GLY A 72 -5.80 -16.77 0.05
C GLY A 72 -7.12 -16.08 -0.28
N SER A 73 -8.05 -16.08 0.67
CA SER A 73 -9.41 -15.51 0.49
C SER A 73 -9.50 -14.01 0.82
N ALA A 74 -8.39 -13.30 0.95
CA ALA A 74 -8.40 -11.90 1.41
C ALA A 74 -8.92 -10.89 0.36
N GLY A 75 -9.17 -11.32 -0.88
CA GLY A 75 -9.68 -10.46 -1.95
C GLY A 75 -8.62 -9.57 -2.57
N SER A 76 -7.87 -8.81 -1.78
CA SER A 76 -6.79 -7.93 -2.25
C SER A 76 -5.57 -8.00 -1.33
N ILE A 77 -4.39 -7.59 -1.85
CA ILE A 77 -3.17 -7.51 -1.04
C ILE A 77 -3.27 -6.38 -0.02
N GLU A 78 -4.03 -5.35 -0.32
CA GLU A 78 -4.30 -4.22 0.56
C GLU A 78 -5.06 -4.70 1.80
N ASP A 79 -6.19 -5.37 1.62
CA ASP A 79 -6.99 -5.94 2.72
C ASP A 79 -6.19 -6.94 3.55
N TYR A 80 -5.36 -7.74 2.86
CA TYR A 80 -4.47 -8.69 3.53
C TYR A 80 -3.45 -7.98 4.42
N ALA A 81 -2.79 -6.94 3.88
CA ALA A 81 -1.75 -6.20 4.59
C ALA A 81 -2.30 -5.45 5.80
N VAL A 82 -3.45 -4.77 5.66
CA VAL A 82 -4.12 -4.09 6.79
C VAL A 82 -4.45 -5.07 7.90
N LYS A 83 -5.09 -6.21 7.58
CA LYS A 83 -5.43 -7.24 8.57
C LYS A 83 -4.19 -7.83 9.25
N LEU A 84 -3.14 -8.09 8.48
CA LEU A 84 -1.88 -8.62 9.01
C LEU A 84 -1.18 -7.61 9.91
N PHE A 85 -1.18 -6.33 9.51
CA PHE A 85 -0.64 -5.23 10.29
C PHE A 85 -1.34 -5.09 11.64
N GLU A 86 -2.67 -5.07 11.64
CA GLU A 86 -3.50 -4.96 12.83
C GLU A 86 -3.36 -6.20 13.73
N GLN A 87 -3.42 -7.42 13.17
CA GLN A 87 -3.26 -8.65 13.91
C GLN A 87 -1.90 -8.73 14.62
N ALA A 88 -0.84 -8.32 13.92
CA ALA A 88 0.51 -8.32 14.47
C ALA A 88 0.75 -7.13 15.41
N GLY A 89 -0.04 -6.07 15.31
CA GLY A 89 0.11 -4.85 16.11
C GLY A 89 1.44 -4.15 15.84
N ILE A 90 1.80 -3.97 14.56
CA ILE A 90 3.09 -3.41 14.15
C ILE A 90 3.19 -1.93 14.56
N GLY A 91 4.29 -1.56 15.22
CA GLY A 91 4.48 -0.23 15.79
C GLY A 91 3.92 -0.08 17.19
N GLN A 92 4.09 1.09 17.78
CA GLN A 92 3.60 1.42 19.12
C GLN A 92 2.19 2.00 19.05
N LYS A 93 1.28 1.52 19.89
CA LYS A 93 -0.12 1.99 19.94
C LYS A 93 -0.27 3.50 20.13
N ALA A 94 0.67 4.13 20.84
CA ALA A 94 0.62 5.57 21.08
C ALA A 94 1.04 6.42 19.89
N ASN A 95 1.85 5.86 18.98
CA ASN A 95 2.53 6.60 17.93
C ASN A 95 2.17 6.11 16.53
N ASP A 96 1.55 4.94 16.41
CA ASP A 96 1.22 4.27 15.13
C ASP A 96 2.40 4.24 14.14
N ASN A 97 3.62 4.06 14.70
CA ASN A 97 4.90 4.19 13.99
C ASN A 97 5.40 2.88 13.39
N GLY A 98 4.49 2.14 12.81
CA GLY A 98 4.76 0.86 12.14
C GLY A 98 4.77 0.96 10.62
N LEU A 99 5.53 0.08 9.97
CA LEU A 99 5.52 -0.14 8.53
C LEU A 99 5.63 -1.62 8.22
N LEU A 100 4.78 -2.12 7.32
CA LEU A 100 4.79 -3.51 6.89
C LEU A 100 5.00 -3.60 5.38
N ILE A 101 5.93 -4.44 4.97
CA ILE A 101 6.15 -4.80 3.57
C ILE A 101 5.67 -6.24 3.40
N VAL A 102 4.66 -6.46 2.57
CA VAL A 102 4.12 -7.80 2.24
C VAL A 102 4.44 -8.15 0.81
N VAL A 103 5.00 -9.32 0.59
CA VAL A 103 5.22 -9.91 -0.75
C VAL A 103 4.38 -11.17 -0.88
N ALA A 104 3.43 -11.17 -1.80
CA ALA A 104 2.58 -12.31 -2.13
C ALA A 104 3.08 -12.97 -3.42
N LYS A 105 3.66 -14.17 -3.29
CA LYS A 105 4.37 -14.87 -4.37
C LYS A 105 3.46 -15.28 -5.51
N SER A 106 2.35 -15.93 -5.19
CA SER A 106 1.42 -16.47 -6.21
C SER A 106 0.73 -15.35 -6.98
N GLU A 107 0.36 -14.27 -6.31
CA GLU A 107 -0.30 -13.11 -6.91
C GLU A 107 0.69 -12.18 -7.61
N LYS A 108 2.00 -12.38 -7.41
CA LYS A 108 3.06 -11.48 -7.88
C LYS A 108 2.79 -10.04 -7.48
N LYS A 109 2.45 -9.83 -6.22
CA LYS A 109 2.12 -8.51 -5.67
C LYS A 109 2.98 -8.18 -4.46
N VAL A 110 3.31 -6.91 -4.34
CA VAL A 110 3.95 -6.33 -3.16
C VAL A 110 3.13 -5.16 -2.65
N ARG A 111 3.04 -5.04 -1.34
CA ARG A 111 2.39 -3.92 -0.65
C ARG A 111 3.33 -3.35 0.40
N ILE A 112 3.42 -2.04 0.47
CA ILE A 112 3.94 -1.31 1.63
C ILE A 112 2.74 -0.73 2.35
N GLU A 113 2.50 -1.17 3.57
CA GLU A 113 1.45 -0.65 4.46
C GLU A 113 2.09 0.24 5.51
N VAL A 114 1.57 1.45 5.68
CA VAL A 114 2.18 2.48 6.51
C VAL A 114 1.23 2.83 7.66
N GLY A 115 1.76 2.81 8.89
CA GLY A 115 1.03 3.30 10.06
C GLY A 115 0.94 4.81 10.08
N TYR A 116 -0.12 5.35 10.69
CA TYR A 116 -0.42 6.79 10.71
C TYR A 116 0.77 7.67 11.13
N GLY A 117 1.58 7.23 12.08
CA GLY A 117 2.73 7.99 12.59
C GLY A 117 3.92 8.06 11.62
N LEU A 118 3.87 7.30 10.52
CA LEU A 118 4.91 7.32 9.48
C LEU A 118 4.42 7.88 8.14
N GLU A 119 3.12 8.13 7.94
CA GLU A 119 2.57 8.63 6.67
C GLU A 119 3.18 9.97 6.23
N GLU A 120 3.53 10.83 7.20
CA GLU A 120 4.24 12.10 6.91
C GLU A 120 5.61 11.87 6.27
N PHE A 121 6.30 10.79 6.64
CA PHE A 121 7.65 10.48 6.16
C PHE A 121 7.61 9.58 4.92
N ILE A 122 6.73 8.59 4.94
CA ILE A 122 6.54 7.57 3.90
C ILE A 122 5.16 7.76 3.30
N THR A 123 5.06 8.74 2.40
CA THR A 123 3.83 8.99 1.65
C THR A 123 3.55 7.89 0.63
N ASP A 124 2.31 7.76 0.16
CA ASP A 124 1.92 6.80 -0.89
C ASP A 124 2.78 6.95 -2.15
N GLY A 125 3.07 8.18 -2.54
CA GLY A 125 3.95 8.48 -3.68
C GLY A 125 5.36 7.94 -3.49
N PHE A 126 5.96 8.15 -2.31
CA PHE A 126 7.28 7.64 -1.98
C PHE A 126 7.29 6.11 -1.91
N ALA A 127 6.30 5.49 -1.24
CA ALA A 127 6.15 4.05 -1.19
C ALA A 127 6.03 3.43 -2.60
N GLY A 128 5.21 4.05 -3.46
CA GLY A 128 5.08 3.66 -4.87
C GLY A 128 6.38 3.78 -5.66
N ASP A 129 7.20 4.80 -5.39
CA ASP A 129 8.52 4.97 -6.03
C ASP A 129 9.49 3.88 -5.58
N VAL A 130 9.52 3.56 -4.29
CA VAL A 130 10.34 2.44 -3.77
C VAL A 130 9.94 1.13 -4.46
N ILE A 131 8.65 0.83 -4.55
CA ILE A 131 8.16 -0.37 -5.23
C ILE A 131 8.66 -0.39 -6.68
N ARG A 132 8.39 0.64 -7.44
CA ARG A 132 8.72 0.70 -8.87
C ARG A 132 10.21 0.65 -9.17
N ARG A 133 11.03 1.30 -8.33
CA ARG A 133 12.47 1.47 -8.60
C ARG A 133 13.35 0.40 -7.95
N GLN A 134 12.92 -0.15 -6.81
CA GLN A 134 13.72 -1.10 -6.04
C GLN A 134 13.16 -2.53 -6.09
N PHE A 135 11.87 -2.71 -5.78
CA PHE A 135 11.31 -4.06 -5.68
C PHE A 135 11.04 -4.70 -7.04
N LEU A 136 10.24 -4.05 -7.90
CA LEU A 136 9.78 -4.66 -9.14
C LEU A 136 10.90 -5.07 -10.11
N PRO A 137 11.99 -4.29 -10.31
CA PRO A 137 13.06 -4.71 -11.20
C PRO A 137 13.75 -5.99 -10.74
N ALA A 138 14.04 -6.11 -9.44
CA ALA A 138 14.64 -7.29 -8.85
C ALA A 138 13.70 -8.50 -8.83
N PHE A 139 12.41 -8.29 -8.48
CA PHE A 139 11.41 -9.36 -8.42
C PHE A 139 11.13 -10.01 -9.77
N ARG A 140 11.20 -9.24 -10.87
CA ARG A 140 11.14 -9.79 -12.24
C ARG A 140 12.30 -10.72 -12.58
N GLN A 141 13.42 -10.57 -11.89
CA GLN A 141 14.60 -11.41 -12.02
C GLN A 141 14.65 -12.54 -10.97
N ASN A 142 13.59 -12.66 -10.14
CA ASN A 142 13.51 -13.54 -8.97
C ASN A 142 14.54 -13.23 -7.87
N GLU A 143 15.12 -12.04 -7.88
CA GLU A 143 16.08 -11.55 -6.87
C GLU A 143 15.34 -10.87 -5.70
N TYR A 144 14.46 -11.61 -5.03
CA TYR A 144 13.57 -11.06 -4.01
C TYR A 144 14.34 -10.51 -2.81
N GLY A 145 15.35 -11.24 -2.32
CA GLY A 145 16.18 -10.82 -1.19
C GLY A 145 16.89 -9.49 -1.48
N ALA A 146 17.56 -9.39 -2.63
CA ALA A 146 18.26 -8.18 -3.05
C ALA A 146 17.30 -6.99 -3.22
N GLY A 147 16.15 -7.21 -3.85
CA GLY A 147 15.12 -6.17 -4.02
C GLY A 147 14.59 -5.66 -2.68
N LEU A 148 14.21 -6.57 -1.77
CA LEU A 148 13.75 -6.23 -0.43
C LEU A 148 14.82 -5.48 0.36
N LEU A 149 16.08 -5.93 0.30
CA LEU A 149 17.19 -5.27 0.98
C LEU A 149 17.39 -3.84 0.46
N ALA A 150 17.38 -3.64 -0.87
CA ALA A 150 17.56 -2.33 -1.48
C ALA A 150 16.41 -1.38 -1.11
N GLY A 151 15.16 -1.79 -1.31
CA GLY A 151 14.01 -0.93 -1.05
C GLY A 151 13.77 -0.66 0.44
N THR A 152 13.94 -1.66 1.31
CA THR A 152 13.83 -1.46 2.76
C THR A 152 14.91 -0.51 3.26
N THR A 153 16.13 -0.56 2.69
CA THR A 153 17.20 0.39 3.02
C THR A 153 16.83 1.83 2.66
N VAL A 154 16.19 2.04 1.51
CA VAL A 154 15.69 3.37 1.12
C VAL A 154 14.65 3.89 2.13
N ILE A 155 13.73 3.03 2.56
CA ILE A 155 12.71 3.36 3.57
C ILE A 155 13.36 3.70 4.91
N ILE A 156 14.28 2.86 5.39
CA ILE A 156 15.01 3.05 6.65
C ILE A 156 15.77 4.39 6.65
N ASN A 157 16.50 4.68 5.58
CA ASN A 157 17.23 5.94 5.45
C ASN A 157 16.29 7.15 5.45
N ARG A 158 15.12 7.04 4.79
CA ARG A 158 14.12 8.10 4.80
C ARG A 158 13.57 8.37 6.20
N ILE A 159 13.24 7.31 6.95
CA ILE A 159 12.75 7.43 8.33
C ILE A 159 13.86 8.04 9.20
N ALA A 160 15.10 7.55 9.13
CA ALA A 160 16.22 8.05 9.89
C ALA A 160 16.49 9.54 9.63
N GLU A 161 16.49 9.96 8.36
CA GLU A 161 16.61 11.35 7.95
C GLU A 161 15.52 12.23 8.57
N LYS A 162 14.26 11.80 8.50
CA LYS A 162 13.12 12.54 9.04
C LYS A 162 13.11 12.60 10.57
N ARG A 163 13.63 11.57 11.23
CA ARG A 163 13.84 11.55 12.68
C ARG A 163 15.11 12.29 13.13
N GLY A 164 15.96 12.76 12.20
CA GLY A 164 17.21 13.45 12.50
C GLY A 164 18.27 12.54 13.13
N VAL A 165 18.24 11.24 12.85
CA VAL A 165 19.20 10.26 13.37
C VAL A 165 20.12 9.74 12.27
N THR A 166 21.35 9.39 12.64
CA THR A 166 22.30 8.72 11.76
C THR A 166 22.37 7.24 12.12
N LEU A 167 22.41 6.40 11.10
CA LEU A 167 22.57 4.97 11.22
C LEU A 167 23.95 4.61 10.68
N ASP A 168 24.90 4.40 11.58
CA ASP A 168 26.33 4.20 11.22
C ASP A 168 26.54 2.90 10.42
N ASP A 169 25.72 1.89 10.69
CA ASP A 169 25.80 0.57 10.08
C ASP A 169 24.89 0.36 8.86
N VAL A 170 24.15 1.36 8.44
CA VAL A 170 23.25 1.26 7.28
C VAL A 170 23.84 2.08 6.13
N PRO A 171 24.14 1.44 4.97
CA PRO A 171 24.61 2.19 3.82
C PRO A 171 23.61 3.29 3.45
N LYS A 172 24.10 4.52 3.27
CA LYS A 172 23.25 5.57 2.70
C LYS A 172 22.79 5.08 1.34
N ALA A 173 21.47 4.91 1.17
CA ALA A 173 20.93 4.66 -0.15
C ALA A 173 21.48 5.76 -1.05
N ALA A 174 22.05 5.39 -2.20
CA ALA A 174 22.44 6.36 -3.19
C ALA A 174 21.21 7.24 -3.39
N SER A 175 21.30 8.49 -2.94
CA SER A 175 20.21 9.42 -3.16
C SER A 175 20.04 9.45 -4.67
N SER A 176 18.98 8.81 -5.17
CA SER A 176 18.44 9.26 -6.41
C SER A 176 18.16 10.74 -6.11
N LYS A 177 19.09 11.63 -6.55
CA LYS A 177 18.75 13.03 -6.67
C LYS A 177 17.33 12.98 -7.21
N ASP A 178 16.41 13.57 -6.47
CA ASP A 178 15.21 14.12 -7.05
C ASP A 178 15.72 15.04 -8.18
N GLU A 179 16.17 14.46 -9.25
CA GLU A 179 15.98 15.06 -10.53
C GLU A 179 14.48 15.04 -10.65
N GLY A 180 13.90 16.06 -10.03
CA GLY A 180 12.60 16.54 -10.40
C GLY A 180 12.65 16.60 -11.90
N ARG A 181 12.22 15.53 -12.53
CA ARG A 181 11.72 15.51 -13.87
C ARG A 181 10.39 16.22 -13.78
N GLY A 182 10.44 17.41 -13.17
CA GLY A 182 9.54 18.49 -13.50
C GLY A 182 9.56 18.47 -14.99
N SER A 183 8.45 17.99 -15.55
CA SER A 183 8.18 17.97 -16.96
C SER A 183 8.83 19.19 -17.58
N ARG A 184 9.95 19.01 -18.31
CA ARG A 184 10.53 20.02 -19.18
C ARG A 184 9.63 20.34 -20.38
N PHE A 185 8.41 19.85 -20.35
CA PHE A 185 7.29 20.49 -20.99
C PHE A 185 6.93 21.70 -20.13
N GLY A 186 7.89 22.63 -20.12
CA GLY A 186 7.74 23.90 -19.47
C GLY A 186 6.46 24.54 -19.95
N ILE A 187 6.00 25.52 -19.23
CA ILE A 187 4.91 26.46 -19.50
C ILE A 187 4.88 26.90 -21.00
N LEU A 188 5.97 26.68 -21.76
CA LEU A 188 6.11 27.00 -23.17
C LEU A 188 4.99 26.43 -24.08
N PRO A 189 4.63 25.13 -24.07
CA PRO A 189 3.53 24.65 -24.89
C PRO A 189 2.17 25.24 -24.47
N PHE A 190 1.98 25.51 -23.17
CA PHE A 190 0.81 26.20 -22.67
C PHE A 190 0.75 27.66 -23.14
N ILE A 191 1.88 28.37 -23.09
CA ILE A 191 1.99 29.73 -23.61
C ILE A 191 1.77 29.73 -25.13
N LEU A 192 2.35 28.81 -25.87
CA LEU A 192 2.14 28.66 -27.31
C LEU A 192 0.68 28.35 -27.64
N LEU A 193 0.01 27.52 -26.84
CA LEU A 193 -1.41 27.21 -27.03
C LEU A 193 -2.29 28.43 -26.73
N ILE A 194 -1.98 29.22 -25.71
CA ILE A 194 -2.68 30.48 -25.40
C ILE A 194 -2.45 31.52 -26.50
N VAL A 195 -1.20 31.68 -26.98
CA VAL A 195 -0.88 32.60 -28.06
C VAL A 195 -1.56 32.17 -29.36
N PHE A 196 -1.56 30.88 -29.68
CA PHE A 196 -2.28 30.32 -30.84
C PHE A 196 -3.79 30.61 -30.75
N PHE A 197 -4.40 30.44 -29.58
CA PHE A 197 -5.82 30.76 -29.38
C PHE A 197 -6.11 32.26 -29.48
N LEU A 198 -5.19 33.13 -28.99
CA LEU A 198 -5.32 34.58 -29.11
C LEU A 198 -5.16 35.06 -30.56
N VAL A 199 -4.25 34.46 -31.33
CA VAL A 199 -4.08 34.78 -32.76
C VAL A 199 -5.30 34.37 -33.57
N ILE A 200 -5.83 33.15 -33.32
CA ILE A 200 -7.04 32.67 -34.01
C ILE A 200 -8.29 33.49 -33.62
N SER A 201 -8.40 33.90 -32.38
CA SER A 201 -9.53 34.74 -31.96
C SER A 201 -9.47 36.15 -32.55
N ARG A 202 -8.25 36.64 -32.85
CA ARG A 202 -8.06 37.95 -33.47
C ARG A 202 -8.33 37.93 -34.97
N THR A 203 -8.09 36.81 -35.66
CA THR A 203 -8.36 36.65 -37.10
C THR A 203 -9.84 36.46 -37.40
N ARG A 204 -10.67 36.04 -36.43
CA ARG A 204 -12.13 35.88 -36.59
C ARG A 204 -12.93 37.19 -36.48
N ARG A 205 -12.29 38.34 -36.24
CA ARG A 205 -13.00 39.65 -36.11
C ARG A 205 -13.21 40.40 -37.42
N HIS A 206 -12.83 39.84 -38.56
CA HIS A 206 -13.09 40.50 -39.86
C HIS A 206 -13.76 39.55 -40.84
N SER A 207 -15.04 39.28 -40.58
CA SER A 207 -15.94 38.80 -41.62
C SER A 207 -17.38 39.20 -41.21
N ARG A 208 -17.68 40.45 -41.41
CA ARG A 208 -19.06 40.89 -41.59
C ARG A 208 -19.50 40.38 -42.95
N PHE A 209 -20.19 39.27 -42.97
CA PHE A 209 -21.00 38.90 -44.15
C PHE A 209 -22.37 38.53 -43.62
N GLY A 210 -23.33 39.35 -44.05
CA GLY A 210 -24.74 39.12 -43.80
C GLY A 210 -25.22 37.87 -44.54
N GLY A 211 -25.96 37.05 -43.89
CA GLY A 211 -26.63 35.87 -44.43
C GLY A 211 -27.98 35.69 -43.77
N PRO A 212 -28.97 35.08 -44.41
CA PRO A 212 -30.37 35.36 -44.30
C PRO A 212 -31.04 34.78 -43.03
N ARG A 213 -32.05 35.50 -42.55
CA ARG A 213 -33.01 35.10 -41.54
C ARG A 213 -33.78 33.86 -41.99
N PHE A 214 -33.67 32.77 -41.25
CA PHE A 214 -34.66 31.71 -41.23
C PHE A 214 -35.46 31.79 -39.94
N PRO A 215 -36.81 31.92 -40.04
CA PRO A 215 -37.70 31.93 -38.91
C PRO A 215 -38.24 30.50 -38.71
N TRP A 216 -37.85 29.80 -37.68
CA TRP A 216 -38.58 28.68 -37.05
C TRP A 216 -37.88 28.35 -35.78
N GLY A 217 -38.52 28.57 -34.67
CA GLY A 217 -39.49 27.69 -34.06
C GLY A 217 -38.82 27.01 -32.89
N GLY A 218 -39.17 27.46 -31.67
CA GLY A 218 -38.65 27.06 -30.40
C GLY A 218 -38.81 25.56 -30.09
N PHE A 219 -37.92 25.09 -29.26
CA PHE A 219 -38.20 24.02 -28.34
C PHE A 219 -37.47 24.36 -27.04
N GLY A 220 -38.27 24.72 -26.06
CA GLY A 220 -37.87 24.77 -24.67
C GLY A 220 -37.77 23.34 -24.15
N GLY A 221 -36.68 23.06 -23.47
CA GLY A 221 -36.54 21.86 -22.66
C GLY A 221 -35.90 22.19 -21.33
N PRO A 222 -36.51 21.81 -20.22
CA PRO A 222 -36.08 22.18 -18.90
C PRO A 222 -35.11 21.15 -18.38
N PHE A 223 -33.89 21.54 -18.11
CA PHE A 223 -33.06 20.78 -17.17
C PHE A 223 -32.77 21.65 -15.96
N GLY A 224 -33.68 21.47 -15.01
CA GLY A 224 -33.58 21.95 -13.66
C GLY A 224 -32.45 21.32 -12.90
N GLY A 225 -31.96 22.07 -11.95
CA GLY A 225 -30.87 21.82 -11.09
C GLY A 225 -30.95 20.55 -10.22
N PHE A 226 -29.79 20.02 -9.93
CA PHE A 226 -29.58 19.15 -8.78
C PHE A 226 -28.64 19.86 -7.81
N GLY A 227 -29.24 20.64 -6.93
CA GLY A 227 -28.68 20.95 -5.63
C GLY A 227 -29.16 19.88 -4.66
N GLY A 228 -28.27 19.13 -4.06
CA GLY A 228 -28.57 18.14 -3.04
C GLY A 228 -27.44 18.07 -2.04
N GLY A 229 -27.54 18.86 -0.97
CA GLY A 229 -26.70 18.75 0.19
C GLY A 229 -26.96 17.44 0.92
N PHE A 230 -25.89 16.73 1.26
CA PHE A 230 -25.92 15.67 2.27
C PHE A 230 -25.22 16.19 3.52
N GLY A 231 -26.02 16.73 4.42
CA GLY A 231 -25.67 16.79 5.81
C GLY A 231 -26.10 15.48 6.45
N GLY A 232 -25.31 14.94 7.34
CA GLY A 232 -25.93 13.92 8.12
C GLY A 232 -25.00 13.06 8.92
N ARG A 233 -24.91 13.36 10.12
CA ARG A 233 -25.04 12.49 11.30
C ARG A 233 -23.98 11.39 11.52
N GLY A 234 -23.26 11.68 12.56
CA GLY A 234 -22.60 10.92 13.56
C GLY A 234 -23.26 9.57 13.94
N GLY A 235 -22.43 8.59 14.05
CA GLY A 235 -22.69 7.31 14.66
C GLY A 235 -21.39 6.84 15.29
N GLY A 236 -21.24 7.13 16.57
CA GLY A 236 -20.17 6.55 17.38
C GLY A 236 -20.45 5.08 17.59
N PHE A 237 -19.43 4.25 17.35
CA PHE A 237 -19.38 2.91 17.91
C PHE A 237 -18.24 2.87 18.92
N GLY A 238 -18.63 2.79 20.17
CA GLY A 238 -17.75 2.58 21.28
C GLY A 238 -17.33 1.13 21.42
N GLY A 239 -16.13 0.95 21.92
CA GLY A 239 -15.85 0.01 22.96
C GLY A 239 -15.64 -1.44 22.59
N GLY A 240 -14.43 -1.92 22.78
CA GLY A 240 -14.08 -3.30 22.93
C GLY A 240 -12.60 -3.40 23.25
N GLY A 241 -12.23 -3.07 24.48
CA GLY A 241 -10.90 -3.34 24.99
C GLY A 241 -10.71 -4.83 25.21
N PHE A 242 -9.72 -5.43 24.57
CA PHE A 242 -9.11 -6.66 25.03
C PHE A 242 -7.67 -6.37 25.39
N GLY A 243 -7.45 -6.19 26.69
CA GLY A 243 -6.14 -6.21 27.28
C GLY A 243 -5.61 -7.65 27.28
N GLY A 244 -4.45 -7.84 26.70
CA GLY A 244 -3.67 -9.06 26.79
C GLY A 244 -2.20 -8.67 26.78
N GLY A 245 -1.69 -8.31 27.97
CA GLY A 245 -0.27 -8.12 28.16
C GLY A 245 0.43 -9.47 28.16
N PHE A 246 1.40 -9.64 27.27
CA PHE A 246 2.44 -10.66 27.39
C PHE A 246 3.78 -9.95 27.57
N GLY A 247 4.17 -9.79 28.82
CA GLY A 247 5.54 -9.52 29.17
C GLY A 247 6.37 -10.77 28.93
N GLY A 248 7.38 -10.68 28.10
CA GLY A 248 8.42 -11.67 27.88
C GLY A 248 9.74 -10.96 27.69
N GLY A 249 10.52 -10.88 28.76
CA GLY A 249 11.88 -10.34 28.73
C GLY A 249 12.83 -11.26 27.97
N GLY A 250 13.55 -10.69 27.06
CA GLY A 250 14.59 -11.27 26.23
C GLY A 250 14.74 -10.39 25.02
N GLY A 251 15.95 -9.92 24.65
CA GLY A 251 16.24 -8.94 23.58
C GLY A 251 15.45 -9.08 22.27
N GLY A 252 14.14 -9.02 22.35
CA GLY A 252 13.20 -9.23 21.28
C GLY A 252 12.99 -7.93 20.50
N PHE A 253 12.62 -8.07 19.23
CA PHE A 253 12.15 -6.97 18.41
C PHE A 253 10.90 -6.36 19.06
N GLY A 254 10.96 -5.10 19.45
CA GLY A 254 9.89 -4.36 20.16
C GLY A 254 8.84 -3.78 19.21
N GLY A 255 8.91 -4.10 17.91
CA GLY A 255 8.08 -3.54 16.87
C GLY A 255 6.60 -3.96 16.88
N PHE A 256 6.17 -4.81 17.80
CA PHE A 256 4.79 -5.32 17.90
C PHE A 256 4.06 -4.74 19.12
N GLY A 257 3.84 -3.43 19.12
CA GLY A 257 3.29 -2.66 20.23
C GLY A 257 1.83 -2.23 20.05
N GLY A 258 1.12 -2.71 19.04
CA GLY A 258 -0.30 -2.43 18.81
C GLY A 258 -0.58 -1.15 17.99
N GLY A 259 0.33 -0.75 17.10
CA GLY A 259 0.12 0.33 16.15
C GLY A 259 -1.00 0.04 15.13
N ARG A 260 -1.52 1.09 14.51
CA ARG A 260 -2.62 1.03 13.53
C ARG A 260 -2.19 1.63 12.19
N SER A 261 -2.82 1.15 11.12
CA SER A 261 -2.74 1.73 9.79
C SER A 261 -4.14 2.02 9.25
N GLY A 262 -4.27 3.04 8.41
CA GLY A 262 -5.52 3.39 7.73
C GLY A 262 -5.54 2.98 6.25
N GLY A 263 -4.63 2.11 5.83
CA GLY A 263 -4.49 1.73 4.43
C GLY A 263 -3.58 2.67 3.63
N GLY A 264 -2.81 3.53 4.30
CA GLY A 264 -1.76 4.33 3.66
C GLY A 264 -0.65 3.45 3.08
N GLY A 265 0.05 3.95 2.06
CA GLY A 265 1.11 3.22 1.39
C GLY A 265 0.85 2.95 -0.09
N ALA A 266 1.49 1.93 -0.67
CA ALA A 266 1.36 1.62 -2.09
C ALA A 266 1.47 0.13 -2.37
N SER A 267 0.91 -0.29 -3.52
CA SER A 267 1.01 -1.65 -4.03
C SER A 267 1.61 -1.67 -5.44
N GLY A 268 2.18 -2.80 -5.81
CA GLY A 268 2.67 -3.05 -7.16
C GLY A 268 2.66 -4.52 -7.52
N GLY A 269 2.76 -4.82 -8.83
CA GLY A 269 2.84 -6.18 -9.35
C GLY A 269 3.99 -6.31 -10.36
N TRP A 270 4.54 -7.52 -10.51
CA TRP A 270 5.66 -7.82 -11.41
C TRP A 270 5.38 -9.01 -12.32
#